data_80428ad4b6abc4bba4694161062e0fd6
#
_entry.id   80428ad4b6abc4bba4694161062e0fd6
#
_cell.length_a   1.000
_cell.length_b   1.000
_cell.length_c   1.000
_cell.angle_alpha   90.00
_cell.angle_beta   90.00
_cell.angle_gamma   90.00
#
_symmetry.space_group_name_H-M   'P 1'
#
loop_
_entity.id
_entity.type
_entity.pdbx_description
1 polymer ?
#
loop_
_entity_poly.entity_id
_entity_poly.type
_entity_poly.pdbx_seq_one_letter_code
_entity_poly.pdbx_strand_id
1 'polypeptide(L)'
;TNESLVPATHRYRPYDGVSTAPALDLAREKFIKAGGSGKGVYDFGVSDIEEGEWLNYTRTYPNGDYLVYLRQAQFDMSEAKSTLELVTSATDEEDQTTEVLGSFLGSGSGVEFRNVPLTDEAGKEPIIVKLGGKATLRLAQHITDPNGLYLFQNYLVFIKYVKPVQPTLALQVSSAVNGPYKTDGGAAIDEAGRTITLGQAGTTQFYRLSGSAVNIKSIQVANGQVTLKYE
;
A
#
# COMPACT_ATOMS: atom_id res chain seq x y z
N THR A 1 0.81 -17.12 10.78
CA THR A 1 0.25 -17.37 12.13
C THR A 1 -0.13 -16.04 12.73
N ASN A 2 -1.38 -15.92 13.10
CA ASN A 2 -1.86 -14.74 13.81
C ASN A 2 -1.25 -14.77 15.23
N GLU A 3 -0.31 -13.88 15.51
CA GLU A 3 0.38 -13.82 16.80
C GLU A 3 -0.55 -13.41 17.94
N SER A 4 -1.69 -12.78 17.63
CA SER A 4 -2.70 -12.46 18.63
C SER A 4 -3.28 -13.71 19.32
N LEU A 5 -3.02 -14.91 18.76
CA LEU A 5 -3.40 -16.19 19.35
C LEU A 5 -2.42 -16.72 20.40
N VAL A 6 -1.30 -16.04 20.63
CA VAL A 6 -0.30 -16.45 21.62
C VAL A 6 -0.35 -15.48 22.81
N PRO A 7 -1.14 -15.77 23.84
CA PRO A 7 -1.41 -14.83 24.94
C PRO A 7 -0.17 -14.34 25.69
N ALA A 8 0.92 -15.10 25.64
CA ALA A 8 2.16 -14.77 26.33
C ALA A 8 2.94 -13.61 25.70
N THR A 9 2.66 -13.25 24.45
CA THR A 9 3.43 -12.25 23.69
C THR A 9 2.61 -11.05 23.26
N HIS A 10 1.28 -11.07 23.48
CA HIS A 10 0.37 -10.07 22.96
C HIS A 10 -0.52 -9.56 24.09
N ARG A 11 -0.62 -8.25 24.19
CA ARG A 11 -1.57 -7.60 25.08
C ARG A 11 -2.83 -7.27 24.30
N TYR A 12 -3.93 -7.81 24.79
CA TYR A 12 -5.24 -7.27 24.55
C TYR A 12 -5.43 -6.06 25.46
N ARG A 13 -6.40 -5.23 25.17
CA ARG A 13 -6.75 -4.11 26.01
C ARG A 13 -6.86 -4.51 27.50
N PRO A 14 -6.39 -3.68 28.41
CA PRO A 14 -6.28 -4.06 29.84
C PRO A 14 -7.61 -4.26 30.55
N TYR A 15 -8.73 -3.84 29.97
CA TYR A 15 -10.06 -3.87 30.61
C TYR A 15 -10.98 -4.97 30.11
N ASP A 16 -10.54 -5.74 29.17
CA ASP A 16 -11.33 -6.81 28.59
C ASP A 16 -11.08 -8.13 29.33
N GLY A 17 -11.85 -8.37 30.38
CA GLY A 17 -11.79 -9.62 31.12
C GLY A 17 -12.26 -10.84 30.31
N VAL A 18 -12.92 -10.63 29.17
CA VAL A 18 -13.46 -11.68 28.31
C VAL A 18 -12.48 -11.94 27.16
N SER A 19 -11.89 -10.92 26.59
CA SER A 19 -10.99 -11.03 25.43
C SER A 19 -9.60 -11.57 25.79
N THR A 20 -9.28 -11.73 27.05
CA THR A 20 -8.07 -12.43 27.49
C THR A 20 -8.14 -13.94 27.32
N ALA A 21 -9.35 -14.49 27.07
CA ALA A 21 -9.50 -15.89 26.74
C ALA A 21 -9.49 -16.06 25.21
N PRO A 22 -8.41 -16.57 24.61
CA PRO A 22 -8.26 -16.66 23.15
C PRO A 22 -9.40 -17.39 22.43
N ALA A 23 -10.17 -18.19 23.18
CA ALA A 23 -11.25 -18.99 22.65
C ALA A 23 -12.57 -18.20 22.48
N LEU A 24 -12.70 -17.02 23.09
CA LEU A 24 -13.96 -16.27 23.08
C LEU A 24 -14.00 -15.20 21.99
N ASP A 25 -12.83 -14.61 21.66
CA ASP A 25 -12.73 -13.55 20.65
C ASP A 25 -12.35 -14.06 19.26
N LEU A 26 -12.23 -15.36 19.10
CA LEU A 26 -11.78 -15.96 17.86
C LEU A 26 -12.95 -16.63 17.14
N ALA A 27 -13.42 -15.99 16.09
CA ALA A 27 -14.25 -16.67 15.11
C ALA A 27 -13.39 -17.53 14.20
N ARG A 28 -13.73 -18.82 14.13
CA ARG A 28 -13.09 -19.75 13.21
C ARG A 28 -13.80 -19.69 11.87
N GLU A 29 -13.09 -19.20 10.86
CA GLU A 29 -13.65 -19.07 9.54
C GLU A 29 -13.17 -20.15 8.58
N LYS A 30 -14.12 -20.61 7.78
CA LYS A 30 -13.85 -21.58 6.75
C LYS A 30 -13.60 -20.89 5.43
N PHE A 31 -12.33 -20.90 4.98
CA PHE A 31 -11.99 -20.46 3.64
C PHE A 31 -12.16 -21.61 2.64
N ILE A 32 -13.02 -21.40 1.66
CA ILE A 32 -13.05 -22.25 0.49
C ILE A 32 -12.05 -21.67 -0.49
N LYS A 33 -10.94 -22.35 -0.68
CA LYS A 33 -10.01 -22.03 -1.77
C LYS A 33 -10.74 -22.21 -3.10
N ALA A 34 -10.76 -21.17 -3.92
CA ALA A 34 -11.24 -21.27 -5.28
C ALA A 34 -10.49 -22.40 -6.01
N GLY A 35 -11.21 -23.40 -6.52
CA GLY A 35 -10.65 -24.60 -7.17
C GLY A 35 -10.27 -25.75 -6.24
N GLY A 36 -10.51 -25.67 -4.94
CA GLY A 36 -10.22 -26.73 -3.99
C GLY A 36 -11.36 -27.75 -3.84
N SER A 37 -11.01 -28.98 -3.65
CA SER A 37 -11.86 -30.18 -3.53
C SER A 37 -12.70 -30.21 -2.24
N GLY A 38 -13.38 -29.13 -1.85
CA GLY A 38 -14.34 -29.13 -0.74
C GLY A 38 -13.79 -29.25 0.69
N LYS A 39 -12.48 -29.38 0.86
CA LYS A 39 -11.84 -29.30 2.18
C LYS A 39 -11.57 -27.84 2.49
N GLY A 40 -12.39 -27.22 3.34
CA GLY A 40 -12.16 -25.86 3.79
C GLY A 40 -10.84 -25.74 4.55
N VAL A 41 -10.09 -24.70 4.23
CA VAL A 41 -8.97 -24.25 5.07
C VAL A 41 -9.58 -23.32 6.12
N TYR A 42 -9.28 -23.56 7.38
CA TYR A 42 -9.77 -22.73 8.49
C TYR A 42 -8.70 -21.70 8.85
N ASP A 43 -9.14 -20.51 9.12
CA ASP A 43 -8.32 -19.45 9.68
C ASP A 43 -9.05 -18.83 10.89
N PHE A 44 -8.37 -17.94 11.60
CA PHE A 44 -8.93 -17.31 12.79
C PHE A 44 -9.13 -15.82 12.54
N GLY A 45 -10.28 -15.33 12.94
CA GLY A 45 -10.60 -13.91 12.97
C GLY A 45 -10.87 -13.47 14.41
N VAL A 46 -10.80 -12.18 14.63
CA VAL A 46 -11.28 -11.53 15.85
C VAL A 46 -12.64 -10.93 15.56
N SER A 47 -13.62 -11.20 16.40
CA SER A 47 -14.97 -10.65 16.37
C SER A 47 -15.28 -9.92 17.67
N ASP A 48 -16.47 -9.38 17.77
CA ASP A 48 -16.95 -8.63 18.94
C ASP A 48 -16.04 -7.44 19.29
N ILE A 49 -15.65 -6.73 18.24
CA ILE A 49 -14.71 -5.61 18.31
C ILE A 49 -15.47 -4.35 18.76
N GLU A 50 -14.94 -3.67 19.78
CA GLU A 50 -15.53 -2.47 20.36
C GLU A 50 -14.63 -1.24 20.19
N GLU A 51 -15.17 -0.06 20.43
CA GLU A 51 -14.43 1.20 20.43
C GLU A 51 -13.29 1.19 21.43
N GLY A 52 -12.11 1.64 20.99
CA GLY A 52 -10.91 1.75 21.80
C GLY A 52 -10.16 0.44 22.03
N GLU A 53 -10.63 -0.67 21.51
CA GLU A 53 -9.89 -1.93 21.52
C GLU A 53 -8.66 -1.89 20.64
N TRP A 54 -7.66 -2.67 21.00
CA TRP A 54 -6.46 -2.79 20.20
C TRP A 54 -5.77 -4.16 20.34
N LEU A 55 -5.04 -4.53 19.30
CA LEU A 55 -4.23 -5.74 19.22
C LEU A 55 -2.79 -5.39 18.84
N ASN A 56 -1.82 -5.90 19.58
CA ASN A 56 -0.40 -5.73 19.28
C ASN A 56 0.17 -6.96 18.57
N TYR A 57 0.95 -6.69 17.52
CA TYR A 57 1.64 -7.70 16.71
C TYR A 57 3.13 -7.41 16.68
N THR A 58 3.92 -8.22 17.39
CA THR A 58 5.38 -8.08 17.43
C THR A 58 6.02 -9.07 16.47
N ARG A 59 6.78 -8.57 15.49
CA ARG A 59 7.49 -9.37 14.51
C ARG A 59 8.84 -8.79 14.14
N THR A 60 9.67 -9.61 13.52
CA THR A 60 10.85 -9.14 12.79
C THR A 60 10.46 -8.98 11.33
N TYR A 61 10.51 -7.74 10.87
CA TYR A 61 10.20 -7.38 9.49
C TYR A 61 11.49 -7.30 8.68
N PRO A 62 11.56 -7.87 7.47
CA PRO A 62 12.63 -7.56 6.53
C PRO A 62 12.65 -6.05 6.25
N ASN A 63 13.86 -5.47 6.08
CA ASN A 63 13.96 -4.06 5.73
C ASN A 63 13.29 -3.79 4.38
N GLY A 64 12.44 -2.77 4.34
CA GLY A 64 11.79 -2.37 3.09
C GLY A 64 10.58 -1.47 3.29
N ASP A 65 10.02 -1.10 2.15
CA ASP A 65 8.78 -0.36 2.02
C ASP A 65 7.65 -1.36 1.76
N TYR A 66 6.48 -1.13 2.36
CA TYR A 66 5.36 -2.05 2.30
C TYR A 66 4.04 -1.33 2.03
N LEU A 67 3.23 -1.91 1.17
CA LEU A 67 1.78 -1.68 1.17
C LEU A 67 1.16 -2.66 2.17
N VAL A 68 0.30 -2.15 3.05
CA VAL A 68 -0.32 -2.95 4.09
C VAL A 68 -1.82 -3.02 3.86
N TYR A 69 -2.39 -4.19 4.05
CA TYR A 69 -3.83 -4.44 3.94
C TYR A 69 -4.32 -5.16 5.18
N LEU A 70 -5.52 -4.82 5.62
CA LEU A 70 -6.26 -5.56 6.65
C LEU A 70 -7.33 -6.41 5.97
N ARG A 71 -7.30 -7.70 6.21
CA ARG A 71 -8.38 -8.58 5.76
C ARG A 71 -9.50 -8.54 6.79
N GLN A 72 -10.65 -7.99 6.38
CA GLN A 72 -11.81 -7.85 7.26
C GLN A 72 -13.12 -8.06 6.50
N ALA A 73 -14.17 -8.37 7.25
CA ALA A 73 -15.56 -8.37 6.81
C ALA A 73 -16.39 -7.53 7.79
N GLN A 74 -17.38 -6.83 7.26
CA GLN A 74 -18.30 -6.01 8.04
C GLN A 74 -19.72 -6.29 7.57
N PHE A 75 -20.59 -6.68 8.49
CA PHE A 75 -21.93 -7.16 8.16
C PHE A 75 -22.93 -6.04 7.88
N ASP A 76 -22.75 -4.91 8.51
CA ASP A 76 -23.63 -3.77 8.34
C ASP A 76 -23.04 -2.71 7.38
N MET A 77 -23.81 -1.68 7.12
CA MET A 77 -23.44 -0.60 6.20
C MET A 77 -22.70 0.55 6.90
N SER A 78 -22.40 0.42 8.19
CA SER A 78 -21.66 1.42 8.94
C SER A 78 -20.18 1.50 8.49
N GLU A 79 -19.56 2.62 8.76
CA GLU A 79 -18.13 2.79 8.52
C GLU A 79 -17.34 2.31 9.75
N ALA A 80 -16.40 1.42 9.53
CA ALA A 80 -15.44 1.00 10.54
C ALA A 80 -14.07 1.59 10.21
N LYS A 81 -13.47 2.24 11.17
CA LYS A 81 -12.10 2.75 11.09
C LYS A 81 -11.21 1.98 12.06
N SER A 82 -10.11 1.44 11.57
CA SER A 82 -9.02 0.92 12.38
C SER A 82 -7.74 1.64 12.03
N THR A 83 -6.91 1.97 13.01
CA THR A 83 -5.58 2.54 12.75
C THR A 83 -4.51 1.47 12.88
N LEU A 84 -3.51 1.55 12.01
CA LEU A 84 -2.25 0.85 12.20
C LEU A 84 -1.25 1.81 12.82
N GLU A 85 -0.66 1.40 13.94
CA GLU A 85 0.24 2.23 14.72
C GLU A 85 1.54 1.49 14.99
N LEU A 86 2.64 2.22 15.06
CA LEU A 86 3.92 1.71 15.55
C LEU A 86 4.00 1.96 17.05
N VAL A 87 4.19 0.92 17.84
CA VAL A 87 4.45 1.06 19.28
C VAL A 87 5.88 1.57 19.47
N THR A 88 6.02 2.71 20.10
CA THR A 88 7.31 3.43 20.28
C THR A 88 7.88 3.32 21.69
N SER A 89 7.05 2.96 22.69
CA SER A 89 7.49 2.64 24.07
C SER A 89 7.86 1.15 24.22
N ALA A 90 8.25 0.77 25.44
CA ALA A 90 8.44 -0.63 25.78
C ALA A 90 7.12 -1.42 25.63
N THR A 91 7.22 -2.65 25.11
CA THR A 91 6.04 -3.47 24.79
C THR A 91 5.44 -4.19 26.00
N ASP A 92 6.07 -4.10 27.15
CA ASP A 92 5.63 -4.66 28.43
C ASP A 92 4.96 -3.63 29.35
N GLU A 93 4.88 -2.36 28.92
CA GLU A 93 4.18 -1.30 29.64
C GLU A 93 2.68 -1.32 29.35
N GLU A 94 1.87 -0.91 30.33
CA GLU A 94 0.42 -0.77 30.16
C GLU A 94 0.08 0.45 29.30
N ASP A 95 0.74 1.58 29.57
CA ASP A 95 0.56 2.84 28.87
C ASP A 95 1.57 2.96 27.73
N GLN A 96 1.30 2.28 26.63
CA GLN A 96 2.18 2.31 25.46
C GLN A 96 1.94 3.56 24.62
N THR A 97 3.04 4.20 24.23
CA THR A 97 3.01 5.28 23.23
C THR A 97 3.06 4.70 21.83
N THR A 98 2.35 5.32 20.91
CA THR A 98 2.25 4.89 19.52
C THR A 98 2.42 6.05 18.55
N GLU A 99 2.83 5.72 17.35
CA GLU A 99 2.83 6.61 16.18
C GLU A 99 1.86 6.03 15.14
N VAL A 100 0.86 6.82 14.73
CA VAL A 100 -0.11 6.39 13.73
C VAL A 100 0.56 6.31 12.36
N LEU A 101 0.52 5.14 11.75
CA LEU A 101 1.05 4.89 10.40
C LEU A 101 0.00 5.15 9.32
N GLY A 102 -1.27 4.91 9.62
CA GLY A 102 -2.38 5.12 8.69
C GLY A 102 -3.67 4.48 9.18
N SER A 103 -4.69 4.50 8.32
CA SER A 103 -6.03 4.00 8.64
C SER A 103 -6.53 2.97 7.63
N PHE A 104 -7.25 1.98 8.13
CA PHE A 104 -8.08 1.07 7.33
C PHE A 104 -9.52 1.55 7.44
N LEU A 105 -10.09 2.02 6.33
CA LEU A 105 -11.47 2.47 6.27
C LEU A 105 -12.29 1.40 5.55
N GLY A 106 -13.11 0.70 6.31
CA GLY A 106 -14.00 -0.32 5.79
C GLY A 106 -15.43 0.20 5.68
N SER A 107 -16.13 -0.22 4.66
CA SER A 107 -17.58 -0.08 4.53
C SER A 107 -18.21 -1.45 4.42
N GLY A 108 -19.49 -1.56 4.78
CA GLY A 108 -20.23 -2.82 4.80
C GLY A 108 -20.01 -3.67 3.55
N SER A 109 -19.53 -4.87 3.76
CA SER A 109 -19.27 -5.86 2.71
C SER A 109 -20.17 -7.10 2.86
N GLY A 110 -21.08 -7.08 3.81
CA GLY A 110 -21.82 -8.27 4.22
C GLY A 110 -20.85 -9.30 4.84
N VAL A 111 -21.09 -10.57 4.54
CA VAL A 111 -20.25 -11.68 5.03
C VAL A 111 -18.95 -11.89 4.25
N GLU A 112 -18.63 -10.98 3.32
CA GLU A 112 -17.51 -11.16 2.41
C GLU A 112 -16.25 -10.49 2.95
N PHE A 113 -15.19 -11.28 3.16
CA PHE A 113 -13.88 -10.76 3.56
C PHE A 113 -13.18 -10.04 2.42
N ARG A 114 -12.76 -8.81 2.68
CA ARG A 114 -12.01 -7.97 1.74
C ARG A 114 -10.67 -7.56 2.32
N ASN A 115 -9.72 -7.31 1.44
CA ASN A 115 -8.45 -6.71 1.80
C ASN A 115 -8.60 -5.19 1.70
N VAL A 116 -8.68 -4.52 2.85
CA VAL A 116 -8.80 -3.07 2.96
C VAL A 116 -7.39 -2.49 3.01
N PRO A 117 -7.04 -1.56 2.11
CA PRO A 117 -5.71 -0.95 2.09
C PRO A 117 -5.52 -0.01 3.28
N LEU A 118 -4.29 0.07 3.78
CA LEU A 118 -3.87 1.14 4.66
C LEU A 118 -3.77 2.43 3.86
N THR A 119 -4.49 3.46 4.27
CA THR A 119 -4.60 4.73 3.58
C THR A 119 -4.24 5.89 4.50
N ASP A 120 -4.14 7.09 3.91
CA ASP A 120 -4.11 8.33 4.67
C ASP A 120 -5.41 8.50 5.50
N GLU A 121 -5.43 9.50 6.35
CA GLU A 121 -6.58 9.77 7.23
C GLU A 121 -7.87 10.08 6.44
N ALA A 122 -7.74 10.58 5.22
CA ALA A 122 -8.86 10.86 4.32
C ALA A 122 -9.36 9.61 3.56
N GLY A 123 -8.67 8.47 3.66
CA GLY A 123 -9.03 7.21 3.01
C GLY A 123 -8.81 7.19 1.49
N LYS A 124 -8.05 8.14 0.97
CA LYS A 124 -7.93 8.33 -0.49
C LYS A 124 -6.74 7.62 -1.10
N GLU A 125 -5.57 7.75 -0.47
CA GLU A 125 -4.33 7.25 -1.06
C GLU A 125 -3.71 6.15 -0.21
N PRO A 126 -3.29 5.04 -0.83
CA PRO A 126 -2.54 4.01 -0.12
C PRO A 126 -1.23 4.56 0.44
N ILE A 127 -0.94 4.23 1.68
CA ILE A 127 0.29 4.64 2.36
C ILE A 127 1.36 3.56 2.22
N ILE A 128 2.59 3.99 2.02
CA ILE A 128 3.77 3.13 2.06
C ILE A 128 4.38 3.20 3.44
N VAL A 129 4.42 2.07 4.13
CA VAL A 129 4.99 1.93 5.47
C VAL A 129 6.40 1.40 5.37
N LYS A 130 7.36 2.09 5.98
CA LYS A 130 8.75 1.62 6.07
C LYS A 130 8.93 0.79 7.34
N LEU A 131 9.28 -0.47 7.18
CA LEU A 131 9.53 -1.39 8.29
C LEU A 131 10.91 -2.03 8.17
N GLY A 132 11.45 -2.46 9.34
CA GLY A 132 12.70 -3.18 9.41
C GLY A 132 13.07 -3.54 10.84
N GLY A 133 13.68 -4.72 11.01
CA GLY A 133 14.02 -5.20 12.34
C GLY A 133 12.80 -5.62 13.16
N LYS A 134 12.97 -5.77 14.47
CA LYS A 134 11.89 -6.12 15.41
C LYS A 134 11.03 -4.87 15.65
N ALA A 135 9.76 -4.95 15.35
CA ALA A 135 8.78 -3.89 15.58
C ALA A 135 7.47 -4.48 16.11
N THR A 136 6.77 -3.68 16.91
CA THR A 136 5.41 -3.98 17.37
C THR A 136 4.45 -3.02 16.69
N LEU A 137 3.53 -3.57 15.93
CA LEU A 137 2.44 -2.84 15.31
C LEU A 137 1.18 -3.04 16.15
N ARG A 138 0.45 -1.96 16.36
CA ARG A 138 -0.86 -1.97 17.01
C ARG A 138 -1.94 -1.75 15.96
N LEU A 139 -2.94 -2.59 16.00
CA LEU A 139 -4.21 -2.38 15.31
C LEU A 139 -5.21 -1.86 16.33
N ALA A 140 -5.53 -0.57 16.29
CA ALA A 140 -6.48 0.06 17.19
C ALA A 140 -7.81 0.32 16.49
N GLN A 141 -8.91 0.22 17.25
CA GLN A 141 -10.26 0.28 16.72
C GLN A 141 -10.92 1.61 17.06
N HIS A 142 -11.61 2.19 16.06
CA HIS A 142 -12.37 3.43 16.19
C HIS A 142 -13.78 3.18 15.63
N ILE A 143 -14.61 2.55 16.44
CA ILE A 143 -15.95 2.11 16.06
C ILE A 143 -16.95 2.94 16.84
N THR A 144 -17.47 3.97 16.20
CA THR A 144 -18.45 4.87 16.83
C THR A 144 -19.89 4.41 16.68
N ASP A 145 -20.15 3.46 15.78
CA ASP A 145 -21.47 2.90 15.55
C ASP A 145 -21.71 1.75 16.54
N PRO A 146 -22.82 1.77 17.27
CA PRO A 146 -23.20 0.67 18.16
C PRO A 146 -23.43 -0.67 17.45
N ASN A 147 -23.58 -0.65 16.12
CA ASN A 147 -23.66 -1.86 15.29
C ASN A 147 -22.27 -2.34 14.82
N GLY A 148 -21.21 -1.66 15.17
CA GLY A 148 -19.83 -2.01 14.80
C GLY A 148 -19.33 -3.33 15.40
N LEU A 149 -20.09 -3.94 16.30
CA LEU A 149 -19.88 -5.31 16.83
C LEU A 149 -19.82 -6.40 15.75
N TYR A 150 -20.33 -6.11 14.56
CA TYR A 150 -20.32 -7.04 13.42
C TYR A 150 -19.07 -6.93 12.54
N LEU A 151 -18.01 -6.30 13.02
CA LEU A 151 -16.72 -6.27 12.36
C LEU A 151 -15.90 -7.52 12.69
N PHE A 152 -15.42 -8.19 11.65
CA PHE A 152 -14.53 -9.35 11.76
C PHE A 152 -13.19 -9.01 11.14
N GLN A 153 -12.12 -9.14 11.91
CA GLN A 153 -10.77 -8.90 11.44
C GLN A 153 -9.95 -10.19 11.47
N ASN A 154 -9.20 -10.44 10.40
CA ASN A 154 -8.48 -11.69 10.24
C ASN A 154 -6.97 -11.47 10.37
N TYR A 155 -6.33 -10.93 9.34
CA TYR A 155 -4.88 -10.75 9.35
C TYR A 155 -4.45 -9.51 8.57
N LEU A 156 -3.22 -9.07 8.86
CA LEU A 156 -2.52 -8.04 8.10
C LEU A 156 -1.72 -8.68 6.96
N VAL A 157 -1.80 -8.12 5.79
CA VAL A 157 -1.02 -8.51 4.60
C VAL A 157 0.00 -7.43 4.32
N PHE A 158 1.27 -7.81 4.24
CA PHE A 158 2.38 -6.92 3.92
C PHE A 158 2.91 -7.27 2.53
N ILE A 159 2.73 -6.36 1.59
CA ILE A 159 3.24 -6.51 0.22
C ILE A 159 4.44 -5.61 0.08
N LYS A 160 5.61 -6.18 -0.21
CA LYS A 160 6.81 -5.39 -0.44
C LYS A 160 6.60 -4.45 -1.62
N TYR A 161 6.73 -3.15 -1.35
CA TYR A 161 6.61 -2.12 -2.36
C TYR A 161 7.96 -1.90 -3.03
N VAL A 162 7.98 -1.98 -4.33
CA VAL A 162 9.12 -1.59 -5.15
C VAL A 162 8.66 -0.37 -5.95
N LYS A 163 9.30 0.77 -5.68
CA LYS A 163 8.99 1.99 -6.43
C LYS A 163 9.17 1.71 -7.92
N PRO A 164 8.14 1.94 -8.76
CA PRO A 164 8.27 1.77 -10.18
C PRO A 164 9.42 2.63 -10.70
N VAL A 165 10.37 2.03 -11.38
CA VAL A 165 11.39 2.79 -12.10
C VAL A 165 10.68 3.45 -13.28
N GLN A 166 10.51 4.77 -13.19
CA GLN A 166 10.01 5.52 -14.34
C GLN A 166 11.05 5.41 -15.44
N PRO A 167 10.67 4.95 -16.64
CA PRO A 167 11.60 4.89 -17.73
C PRO A 167 12.08 6.32 -18.04
N THR A 168 13.39 6.53 -18.04
CA THR A 168 13.98 7.83 -18.34
C THR A 168 13.61 8.25 -19.74
N LEU A 169 13.05 9.44 -19.89
CA LEU A 169 12.75 10.01 -21.19
C LEU A 169 14.06 10.15 -22.00
N ALA A 170 14.09 9.62 -23.18
CA ALA A 170 15.23 9.74 -24.08
C ALA A 170 14.77 10.12 -25.50
N LEU A 171 15.52 11.04 -26.12
CA LEU A 171 15.39 11.33 -27.52
C LEU A 171 16.15 10.29 -28.34
N GLN A 172 15.51 9.76 -29.33
CA GLN A 172 16.12 8.89 -30.31
C GLN A 172 16.05 9.51 -31.70
N VAL A 173 17.13 9.38 -32.45
CA VAL A 173 17.27 9.93 -33.79
C VAL A 173 17.61 8.85 -34.80
N SER A 174 17.19 9.08 -36.06
CA SER A 174 17.51 8.23 -37.20
C SER A 174 17.62 9.09 -38.48
N SER A 175 18.44 8.65 -39.41
CA SER A 175 18.48 9.21 -40.76
C SER A 175 17.38 8.66 -41.69
N ALA A 176 16.62 7.65 -41.25
CA ALA A 176 15.52 7.05 -41.97
C ALA A 176 14.25 6.95 -41.13
N VAL A 177 13.08 7.15 -41.73
CA VAL A 177 11.81 7.12 -41.00
C VAL A 177 11.52 5.78 -40.33
N ASN A 178 11.98 4.67 -40.90
CA ASN A 178 11.82 3.32 -40.35
C ASN A 178 13.00 2.89 -39.44
N GLY A 179 13.90 3.82 -39.07
CA GLY A 179 15.06 3.51 -38.25
C GLY A 179 16.24 2.86 -38.99
N PRO A 180 17.26 2.38 -38.29
CA PRO A 180 17.35 2.20 -36.84
C PRO A 180 17.44 3.52 -36.06
N TYR A 181 16.71 3.61 -34.98
CA TYR A 181 16.75 4.74 -34.05
C TYR A 181 17.81 4.51 -32.96
N LYS A 182 18.62 5.50 -32.69
CA LYS A 182 19.65 5.49 -31.62
C LYS A 182 19.41 6.65 -30.66
N THR A 183 19.67 6.43 -29.38
CA THR A 183 19.59 7.49 -28.38
C THR A 183 20.61 8.59 -28.70
N ASP A 184 20.13 9.83 -28.70
CA ASP A 184 20.97 11.00 -28.85
C ASP A 184 21.51 11.41 -27.47
N GLY A 185 22.81 11.16 -27.24
CA GLY A 185 23.46 11.52 -25.99
C GLY A 185 23.80 13.02 -25.83
N GLY A 186 23.62 13.81 -26.88
CA GLY A 186 23.84 15.26 -26.89
C GLY A 186 22.58 16.07 -26.67
N ALA A 187 21.41 15.44 -26.61
CA ALA A 187 20.14 16.12 -26.36
C ALA A 187 20.02 16.56 -24.90
N ALA A 188 19.75 17.84 -24.68
CA ALA A 188 19.41 18.37 -23.35
C ALA A 188 17.91 18.28 -23.12
N ILE A 189 17.52 17.55 -22.08
CA ILE A 189 16.11 17.33 -21.71
C ILE A 189 15.76 18.19 -20.49
N ASP A 190 14.79 19.07 -20.68
CA ASP A 190 14.16 19.84 -19.61
C ASP A 190 12.76 19.26 -19.36
N GLU A 191 12.65 18.44 -18.33
CA GLU A 191 11.37 17.79 -17.96
C GLU A 191 10.36 18.79 -17.43
N ALA A 192 10.81 19.82 -16.70
CA ALA A 192 9.91 20.84 -16.14
C ALA A 192 9.30 21.71 -17.24
N GLY A 193 10.12 22.13 -18.20
CA GLY A 193 9.70 22.90 -19.37
C GLY A 193 9.09 22.03 -20.50
N ARG A 194 9.13 20.70 -20.36
CA ARG A 194 8.71 19.75 -21.39
C ARG A 194 9.34 20.00 -22.74
N THR A 195 10.64 20.28 -22.73
CA THR A 195 11.42 20.60 -23.93
C THR A 195 12.66 19.73 -24.05
N ILE A 196 13.04 19.45 -25.28
CA ILE A 196 14.30 18.78 -25.62
C ILE A 196 15.01 19.63 -26.66
N THR A 197 16.24 20.00 -26.37
CA THR A 197 17.08 20.80 -27.26
C THR A 197 18.31 20.05 -27.70
N LEU A 198 18.61 20.09 -28.98
CA LEU A 198 19.79 19.47 -29.58
C LEU A 198 20.35 20.32 -30.71
N GLY A 199 21.61 20.08 -31.09
CA GLY A 199 22.21 20.73 -32.23
C GLY A 199 21.54 20.27 -33.54
N GLN A 200 21.39 21.20 -34.49
CA GLN A 200 20.89 20.86 -35.82
C GLN A 200 21.95 20.07 -36.58
N ALA A 201 21.59 18.89 -37.04
CA ALA A 201 22.41 18.16 -38.00
C ALA A 201 22.24 18.74 -39.43
N GLY A 202 23.29 18.71 -40.23
CA GLY A 202 23.23 19.16 -41.62
C GLY A 202 22.45 18.28 -42.58
N THR A 203 21.80 17.22 -42.11
CA THR A 203 21.01 16.24 -42.89
C THR A 203 19.63 16.02 -42.29
N THR A 204 18.70 15.47 -43.09
CA THR A 204 17.38 15.10 -42.64
C THR A 204 17.47 14.09 -41.51
N GLN A 205 16.78 14.38 -40.40
CA GLN A 205 16.68 13.50 -39.24
C GLN A 205 15.23 13.27 -38.85
N PHE A 206 14.99 12.07 -38.34
CA PHE A 206 13.71 11.66 -37.75
C PHE A 206 13.88 11.46 -36.24
N TYR A 207 12.93 11.93 -35.48
CA TYR A 207 12.96 11.94 -34.03
C TYR A 207 11.81 11.12 -33.43
N ARG A 208 12.10 10.39 -32.37
CA ARG A 208 11.08 9.80 -31.52
C ARG A 208 11.48 9.86 -30.05
N LEU A 209 10.50 9.84 -29.18
CA LEU A 209 10.73 9.73 -27.74
C LEU A 209 10.62 8.26 -27.31
N SER A 210 11.45 7.87 -26.37
CA SER A 210 11.40 6.55 -25.72
C SER A 210 11.48 6.72 -24.22
N GLY A 211 10.94 5.73 -23.49
CA GLY A 211 11.04 5.69 -22.04
C GLY A 211 9.85 6.23 -21.28
N SER A 212 8.95 6.99 -21.87
CA SER A 212 7.69 7.40 -21.24
C SER A 212 6.56 7.54 -22.27
N ALA A 213 5.31 7.53 -21.79
CA ALA A 213 4.13 7.69 -22.65
C ALA A 213 3.91 9.18 -22.98
N VAL A 214 4.85 9.77 -23.70
CA VAL A 214 4.80 11.16 -24.16
C VAL A 214 4.87 11.23 -25.68
N ASN A 215 4.28 12.29 -26.23
CA ASN A 215 4.26 12.54 -27.67
C ASN A 215 4.94 13.86 -27.99
N ILE A 216 5.62 13.90 -29.14
CA ILE A 216 6.16 15.16 -29.66
C ILE A 216 4.99 16.03 -30.14
N LYS A 217 4.84 17.18 -29.53
CA LYS A 217 3.81 18.18 -29.87
C LYS A 217 4.23 19.13 -30.98
N SER A 218 5.47 19.58 -30.94
CA SER A 218 6.03 20.46 -31.97
C SER A 218 7.55 20.32 -32.09
N ILE A 219 8.05 20.64 -33.25
CA ILE A 219 9.48 20.71 -33.55
C ILE A 219 9.75 22.09 -34.14
N GLN A 220 10.71 22.80 -33.60
CA GLN A 220 11.19 24.10 -34.09
C GLN A 220 12.68 24.01 -34.40
N VAL A 221 13.07 24.60 -35.50
CA VAL A 221 14.48 24.71 -35.89
C VAL A 221 14.83 26.19 -36.01
N ALA A 222 15.75 26.64 -35.21
CA ALA A 222 16.20 28.02 -35.21
C ALA A 222 17.65 28.13 -34.72
N ASN A 223 18.45 29.02 -35.30
CA ASN A 223 19.80 29.34 -34.85
C ASN A 223 20.71 28.11 -34.69
N GLY A 224 20.58 27.13 -35.60
CA GLY A 224 21.38 25.92 -35.53
C GLY A 224 21.00 24.93 -34.42
N GLN A 225 19.81 25.10 -33.84
CA GLN A 225 19.24 24.20 -32.82
C GLN A 225 17.89 23.67 -33.24
N VAL A 226 17.61 22.46 -32.78
CA VAL A 226 16.30 21.83 -32.86
C VAL A 226 15.71 21.81 -31.44
N THR A 227 14.51 22.35 -31.27
CA THR A 227 13.76 22.31 -30.02
C THR A 227 12.47 21.50 -30.25
N LEU A 228 12.31 20.43 -29.50
CA LEU A 228 11.10 19.63 -29.46
C LEU A 228 10.30 20.00 -28.19
N LYS A 229 9.01 20.22 -28.34
CA LYS A 229 8.05 20.24 -27.21
C LYS A 229 7.28 18.93 -27.16
N TYR A 230 7.05 18.42 -25.97
CA TYR A 230 6.32 17.16 -25.78
C TYR A 230 5.24 17.30 -24.70
N GLU A 231 4.27 16.42 -24.72
CA GLU A 231 3.17 16.32 -23.74
C GLU A 231 2.89 14.88 -23.37
#